data_d04a0520e0abd67fa3946096f92f5d4c
#
_entry.id   d04a0520e0abd67fa3946096f92f5d4c
#
_cell.length_a   1.000
_cell.length_b   1.000
_cell.length_c   1.000
_cell.angle_alpha   90.00
_cell.angle_beta   90.00
_cell.angle_gamma   90.00
#
_symmetry.space_group_name_H-M   'P 1'
#
loop_
_entity.id
_entity.type
_entity.pdbx_description
1 polymer ?
#
loop_
_entity_poly.entity_id
_entity_poly.type
_entity_poly.pdbx_seq_one_letter_code
_entity_poly.pdbx_strand_id
1 'polypeptide(L)'
;MIVSESILRNKSKEFAKQIVYMCRDIKANARESVLTNQLLRSGTSIGANIHEAQYAQGKKDFISKLEIAQKECFETEYWLELLFETGYISCLLYTSPSPRDRSVS
;
A
#
# COMPACT_ATOMS: atom_id res chain seq x y z
N MET A 1 -0.28 -19.62 13.67
CA MET A 1 0.22 -18.28 13.34
C MET A 1 0.62 -17.55 14.60
N ILE A 2 1.79 -16.97 14.59
CA ILE A 2 2.25 -16.21 15.76
C ILE A 2 1.67 -14.80 15.71
N VAL A 3 1.73 -14.12 16.85
CA VAL A 3 1.11 -12.80 17.00
C VAL A 3 1.67 -11.80 15.98
N SER A 4 2.99 -11.81 15.78
CA SER A 4 3.62 -10.86 14.86
C SER A 4 3.15 -11.06 13.42
N GLU A 5 2.89 -12.31 13.02
CA GLU A 5 2.39 -12.58 11.69
C GLU A 5 0.97 -12.07 11.53
N SER A 6 0.17 -12.20 12.59
CA SER A 6 -1.20 -11.71 12.57
C SER A 6 -1.23 -10.19 12.48
N ILE A 7 -0.35 -9.52 13.21
CA ILE A 7 -0.25 -8.07 13.18
C ILE A 7 0.16 -7.60 11.78
N LEU A 8 1.16 -8.26 11.19
CA LEU A 8 1.63 -7.89 9.87
C LEU A 8 0.53 -8.02 8.83
N ARG A 9 -0.21 -9.13 8.90
CA ARG A 9 -1.32 -9.35 7.97
C ARG A 9 -2.38 -8.26 8.11
N ASN A 10 -2.75 -7.94 9.32
CA ASN A 10 -3.80 -6.94 9.54
C ASN A 10 -3.36 -5.55 9.10
N LYS A 11 -2.11 -5.18 9.39
CA LYS A 11 -1.62 -3.86 9.01
C LYS A 11 -1.47 -3.73 7.50
N SER A 12 -1.03 -4.78 6.83
CA SER A 12 -0.89 -4.72 5.38
C SER A 12 -2.25 -4.65 4.70
N LYS A 13 -3.27 -5.27 5.29
CA LYS A 13 -4.62 -5.17 4.76
C LYS A 13 -5.19 -3.76 4.96
N GLU A 14 -4.94 -3.15 6.11
CA GLU A 14 -5.37 -1.78 6.34
C GLU A 14 -4.68 -0.82 5.39
N PHE A 15 -3.41 -1.03 5.15
CA PHE A 15 -2.69 -0.22 4.19
C PHE A 15 -3.30 -0.37 2.78
N ALA A 16 -3.62 -1.61 2.40
CA ALA A 16 -4.23 -1.86 1.09
C ALA A 16 -5.56 -1.11 0.95
N LYS A 17 -6.36 -1.09 2.01
CA LYS A 17 -7.62 -0.35 1.98
C LYS A 17 -7.39 1.13 1.74
N GLN A 18 -6.41 1.70 2.42
CA GLN A 18 -6.09 3.11 2.24
C GLN A 18 -5.63 3.41 0.82
N ILE A 19 -4.86 2.50 0.24
CA ILE A 19 -4.43 2.65 -1.14
C ILE A 19 -5.64 2.61 -2.08
N VAL A 20 -6.58 1.70 -1.83
CA VAL A 20 -7.79 1.61 -2.66
C VAL A 20 -8.57 2.93 -2.60
N TYR A 21 -8.76 3.47 -1.40
CA TYR A 21 -9.51 4.72 -1.25
C TYR A 21 -8.79 5.88 -1.93
N MET A 22 -7.47 5.96 -1.76
CA MET A 22 -6.69 7.02 -2.38
C MET A 22 -6.77 6.95 -3.91
N CYS A 23 -6.63 5.75 -4.47
CA CYS A 23 -6.70 5.58 -5.92
C CYS A 23 -8.08 5.93 -6.46
N ARG A 24 -9.12 5.55 -5.71
CA ARG A 24 -10.48 5.88 -6.10
C ARG A 24 -10.67 7.40 -6.17
N ASP A 25 -10.16 8.11 -5.17
CA ASP A 25 -10.29 9.55 -5.12
C ASP A 25 -9.52 10.22 -6.24
N ILE A 26 -8.32 9.77 -6.52
CA ILE A 26 -7.51 10.36 -7.59
C ILE A 26 -8.19 10.14 -8.94
N LYS A 27 -8.68 8.93 -9.18
CA LYS A 27 -9.34 8.63 -10.45
C LYS A 27 -10.58 9.50 -10.63
N ALA A 28 -11.37 9.68 -9.56
CA ALA A 28 -12.60 10.44 -9.65
C ALA A 28 -12.33 11.93 -9.82
N ASN A 29 -11.35 12.47 -9.11
CA ASN A 29 -11.13 13.91 -9.06
C ASN A 29 -10.17 14.41 -10.10
N ALA A 30 -9.15 13.63 -10.44
CA ALA A 30 -8.11 14.05 -11.37
C ALA A 30 -8.14 13.27 -12.68
N ARG A 31 -8.96 12.24 -12.78
CA ARG A 31 -9.09 11.40 -13.97
C ARG A 31 -7.77 10.75 -14.38
N GLU A 32 -6.90 10.55 -13.41
CA GLU A 32 -5.64 9.89 -13.66
C GLU A 32 -5.81 8.41 -13.35
N SER A 33 -5.53 7.54 -14.30
CA SER A 33 -5.73 6.10 -14.11
C SER A 33 -4.47 5.28 -14.36
N VAL A 34 -3.52 5.81 -15.13
CA VAL A 34 -2.33 5.03 -15.46
C VAL A 34 -1.45 4.82 -14.24
N LEU A 35 -1.11 5.90 -13.56
CA LEU A 35 -0.26 5.82 -12.37
C LEU A 35 -1.00 5.21 -11.19
N THR A 36 -2.28 5.56 -11.04
CA THR A 36 -3.06 5.01 -9.94
C THR A 36 -3.25 3.50 -10.09
N ASN A 37 -3.36 2.99 -11.31
CA ASN A 37 -3.46 1.55 -11.50
C ASN A 37 -2.18 0.84 -11.06
N GLN A 38 -1.03 1.45 -11.30
CA GLN A 38 0.24 0.89 -10.83
C GLN A 38 0.32 0.92 -9.30
N LEU A 39 -0.11 2.02 -8.70
CA LEU A 39 -0.13 2.13 -7.25
C LEU A 39 -1.07 1.10 -6.65
N LEU A 40 -2.26 0.97 -7.23
CA LEU A 40 -3.25 0.02 -6.73
C LEU A 40 -2.71 -1.40 -6.79
N ARG A 41 -2.11 -1.77 -7.93
CA ARG A 41 -1.56 -3.11 -8.08
C ARG A 41 -0.46 -3.40 -7.05
N SER A 42 0.53 -2.50 -6.95
CA SER A 42 1.64 -2.76 -6.05
C SER A 42 1.23 -2.67 -4.59
N GLY A 43 0.40 -1.68 -4.26
CA GLY A 43 0.00 -1.49 -2.86
C GLY A 43 -0.85 -2.62 -2.32
N THR A 44 -1.69 -3.20 -3.16
CA THR A 44 -2.51 -4.33 -2.71
C THR A 44 -1.74 -5.65 -2.79
N SER A 45 -0.70 -5.71 -3.62
CA SER A 45 0.12 -6.93 -3.70
C SER A 45 0.93 -7.18 -2.43
N ILE A 46 1.25 -6.14 -1.68
CA ILE A 46 1.97 -6.31 -0.42
C ILE A 46 1.18 -7.24 0.51
N GLY A 47 -0.08 -6.86 0.76
CA GLY A 47 -0.93 -7.65 1.65
C GLY A 47 -1.27 -9.01 1.08
N ALA A 48 -1.45 -9.08 -0.24
CA ALA A 48 -1.78 -10.37 -0.87
C ALA A 48 -0.65 -11.38 -0.68
N ASN A 49 0.59 -10.95 -0.83
CA ASN A 49 1.73 -11.85 -0.66
C ASN A 49 1.94 -12.22 0.80
N ILE A 50 1.71 -11.28 1.71
CA ILE A 50 1.79 -11.58 3.14
C ILE A 50 0.72 -12.60 3.51
N HIS A 51 -0.48 -12.44 2.97
CA HIS A 51 -1.56 -13.39 3.21
C HIS A 51 -1.18 -14.78 2.69
N GLU A 52 -0.64 -14.85 1.48
CA GLU A 52 -0.25 -16.13 0.90
C GLU A 52 0.90 -16.79 1.66
N ALA A 53 1.76 -15.98 2.27
CA ALA A 53 2.88 -16.54 3.04
C ALA A 53 2.38 -17.43 4.18
N GLN A 54 1.21 -17.14 4.71
CA GLN A 54 0.66 -17.92 5.82
C GLN A 54 0.23 -19.32 5.39
N TYR A 55 0.05 -19.53 4.09
CA TYR A 55 -0.32 -20.82 3.54
C TYR A 55 0.85 -21.47 2.80
N ALA A 56 2.07 -21.00 3.07
CA ALA A 56 3.26 -21.48 2.37
C ALA A 56 3.52 -22.94 2.66
N GLN A 57 4.06 -23.62 1.66
CA GLN A 57 4.35 -25.06 1.74
C GLN A 57 5.54 -25.37 2.64
N GLY A 58 6.37 -24.37 2.94
CA GLY A 58 7.51 -24.56 3.79
C GLY A 58 8.23 -23.23 3.99
N LYS A 59 9.35 -23.29 4.70
CA LYS A 59 10.07 -22.09 5.08
C LYS A 59 10.56 -21.31 3.85
N LYS A 60 11.05 -22.02 2.85
CA LYS A 60 11.57 -21.37 1.65
C LYS A 60 10.48 -20.62 0.91
N ASP A 61 9.32 -21.24 0.79
CA ASP A 61 8.18 -20.60 0.13
C ASP A 61 7.68 -19.41 0.94
N PHE A 62 7.66 -19.55 2.27
CA PHE A 62 7.28 -18.47 3.17
C PHE A 62 8.17 -17.23 2.97
N ILE A 63 9.49 -17.47 2.97
CA ILE A 63 10.44 -16.38 2.80
C ILE A 63 10.30 -15.76 1.42
N SER A 64 10.09 -16.59 0.40
CA SER A 64 9.92 -16.09 -0.98
C SER A 64 8.73 -15.14 -1.07
N LYS A 65 7.61 -15.50 -0.44
CA LYS A 65 6.43 -14.63 -0.47
C LYS A 65 6.68 -13.31 0.23
N LEU A 66 7.40 -13.33 1.35
CA LEU A 66 7.72 -12.10 2.06
C LEU A 66 8.69 -11.23 1.27
N GLU A 67 9.60 -11.83 0.53
CA GLU A 67 10.50 -11.07 -0.32
C GLU A 67 9.76 -10.37 -1.45
N ILE A 68 8.77 -11.05 -2.01
CA ILE A 68 7.94 -10.42 -3.04
C ILE A 68 7.16 -9.26 -2.44
N ALA A 69 6.62 -9.44 -1.24
CA ALA A 69 5.91 -8.36 -0.57
C ALA A 69 6.82 -7.16 -0.36
N GLN A 70 8.07 -7.39 -0.01
CA GLN A 70 9.03 -6.31 0.20
C GLN A 70 9.32 -5.57 -1.11
N LYS A 71 9.48 -6.30 -2.19
CA LYS A 71 9.68 -5.66 -3.51
C LYS A 71 8.49 -4.79 -3.88
N GLU A 72 7.29 -5.29 -3.63
CA GLU A 72 6.09 -4.51 -3.94
C GLU A 72 5.99 -3.28 -3.05
N CYS A 73 6.50 -3.37 -1.83
CA CYS A 73 6.54 -2.22 -0.95
C CYS A 73 7.44 -1.12 -1.51
N PHE A 74 8.61 -1.48 -2.02
CA PHE A 74 9.51 -0.52 -2.65
C PHE A 74 8.88 0.11 -3.89
N GLU A 75 8.18 -0.70 -4.69
CA GLU A 75 7.52 -0.17 -5.86
C GLU A 75 6.38 0.77 -5.48
N THR A 76 5.64 0.42 -4.43
CA THR A 76 4.56 1.28 -3.94
C THR A 76 5.10 2.63 -3.51
N GLU A 77 6.23 2.63 -2.83
CA GLU A 77 6.88 3.86 -2.40
C GLU A 77 7.21 4.74 -3.61
N TYR A 78 7.71 4.13 -4.67
CA TYR A 78 8.03 4.86 -5.89
C TYR A 78 6.78 5.55 -6.48
N TRP A 79 5.68 4.82 -6.58
CA TRP A 79 4.46 5.40 -7.15
C TRP A 79 3.88 6.50 -6.27
N LEU A 80 3.96 6.33 -4.94
CA LEU A 80 3.50 7.36 -4.03
C LEU A 80 4.32 8.64 -4.18
N GLU A 81 5.64 8.49 -4.25
CA GLU A 81 6.51 9.65 -4.43
C GLU A 81 6.20 10.36 -5.75
N LEU A 82 6.03 9.57 -6.80
CA LEU A 82 5.77 10.16 -8.12
C LEU A 82 4.45 10.91 -8.12
N LEU A 83 3.40 10.33 -7.55
CA LEU A 83 2.12 10.98 -7.48
C LEU A 83 2.16 12.24 -6.62
N PHE A 84 2.92 12.21 -5.55
CA PHE A 84 3.09 13.37 -4.70
C PHE A 84 3.84 14.48 -5.43
N GLU A 85 4.94 14.13 -6.07
CA GLU A 85 5.79 15.13 -6.74
C GLU A 85 5.12 15.72 -7.98
N THR A 86 4.18 15.00 -8.57
CA THR A 86 3.45 15.50 -9.72
C THR A 86 2.13 16.16 -9.35
N GLY A 87 1.83 16.26 -8.07
CA GLY A 87 0.69 17.04 -7.60
C GLY A 87 -0.62 16.31 -7.46
N TYR A 88 -0.64 14.99 -7.64
CA TYR A 88 -1.88 14.24 -7.52
C TYR A 88 -2.26 13.95 -6.07
N ILE A 89 -1.30 13.91 -5.17
CA ILE A 89 -1.60 13.77 -3.74
C ILE A 89 -0.85 14.84 -2.98
N SER A 90 -1.46 15.29 -1.89
CA SER A 90 -0.85 16.31 -1.06
C SER A 90 -0.11 15.65 0.10
N CYS A 91 0.69 16.44 0.78
CA CYS A 91 1.40 15.97 1.96
C CYS A 91 0.44 15.42 3.01
N LEU A 92 -0.73 16.03 3.11
CA LEU A 92 -1.74 15.60 4.10
C LEU A 92 -2.32 14.24 3.76
N LEU A 93 -2.51 13.96 2.47
CA LEU A 93 -3.00 12.64 2.05
C LEU A 93 -1.93 11.59 2.17
N TYR A 94 -0.69 11.97 1.89
CA TYR A 94 0.43 11.04 1.92
C TYR A 94 0.73 10.58 3.34
N THR A 95 0.63 11.49 4.30
CA THR A 95 0.84 11.12 5.69
C THR A 95 -0.46 10.60 6.28
N SER A 96 -0.35 9.97 7.45
CA SER A 96 -1.52 9.47 8.13
C SER A 96 -2.50 10.61 8.40
N PRO A 97 -3.76 10.49 8.04
CA PRO A 97 -4.71 11.55 8.27
C PRO A 97 -4.93 11.79 9.75
N SER A 98 -4.88 13.03 10.12
CA SER A 98 -5.08 13.45 11.49
C SER A 98 -5.83 14.78 11.45
N PRO A 99 -6.82 14.95 12.33
CA PRO A 99 -7.52 16.22 12.36
C PRO A 99 -6.58 17.40 12.58
N ARG A 100 -5.54 17.20 13.39
CA ARG A 100 -4.57 18.25 13.63
C ARG A 100 -3.84 18.64 12.36
N ASP A 101 -3.46 17.65 11.56
CA ASP A 101 -2.75 17.95 10.33
C ASP A 101 -3.57 18.77 9.38
N ARG A 102 -4.84 18.46 9.29
CA ARG A 102 -5.72 19.19 8.41
C ARG A 102 -5.98 20.61 8.89
N SER A 103 -6.00 20.80 10.18
CA SER A 103 -6.27 22.12 10.73
C SER A 103 -5.09 23.07 10.52
N VAL A 104 -3.91 22.52 10.32
CA VAL A 104 -2.73 23.35 10.14
C VAL A 104 -2.66 23.92 8.73
N SER A 105 -3.20 23.22 7.78
CA SER A 105 -3.18 23.71 6.40
C SER A 105 -4.03 24.97 6.19
#